data_fa3d3c10b691f46ef4f6ad2393d986a5
#
_entry.id   fa3d3c10b691f46ef4f6ad2393d986a5
#
_cell.length_a   1.000
_cell.length_b   1.000
_cell.length_c   1.000
_cell.angle_alpha   90.00
_cell.angle_beta   90.00
_cell.angle_gamma   90.00
#
_symmetry.space_group_name_H-M   'P 1'
#
loop_
_entity.id
_entity.type
_entity.pdbx_description
1 polymer ?
#
loop_
_entity_poly.entity_id
_entity_poly.type
_entity_poly.pdbx_seq_one_letter_code
_entity_poly.pdbx_strand_id
1 'polypeptide(L)'
;MIGIIVADGTLKESDSGKLQAGEAKQSFETAGIAPMERASRVTRFFMSIVSWAEGLNLKYAKFGNPPVYDNATFPWSSEIEKAWPEIRKELDHVLLRQSELPAFQDISTDVKTISTDKNWKTFFLIGFGVKSEQNILACPNTWAAVQKIPNLKTAMFSIFEPGKHLPPHRGPYNGVLRLHVGMIVPEQSDRLAIRVKDQICHWHEGKALIFDDAYEHEAWNHTDKTRVVLFVDFVKPTRFPANFVNWSLMNLAVFTPFIREGLDNHKEWEKRFYAEAEKLRNQPGR
;
A
#
# COMPACT_ATOMS: atom_id res chain seq x y z
N MET A 1 9.08 13.91 -8.24
CA MET A 1 8.35 13.87 -6.97
C MET A 1 6.93 13.42 -7.28
N ILE A 2 6.67 12.12 -7.15
CA ILE A 2 5.33 11.53 -7.29
C ILE A 2 4.88 11.33 -5.85
N GLY A 3 4.29 12.38 -5.25
CA GLY A 3 3.87 12.36 -3.86
C GLY A 3 2.49 11.72 -3.68
N ILE A 4 2.27 11.15 -2.52
CA ILE A 4 0.94 10.80 -2.02
C ILE A 4 0.14 12.11 -1.90
N ILE A 5 -1.07 12.13 -2.45
CA ILE A 5 -1.90 13.33 -2.55
C ILE A 5 -2.85 13.39 -1.34
N VAL A 6 -2.81 14.48 -0.57
CA VAL A 6 -3.71 14.74 0.58
C VAL A 6 -4.79 15.72 0.16
N ALA A 7 -6.06 15.42 0.44
CA ALA A 7 -7.19 16.31 0.21
C ALA A 7 -7.43 17.20 1.44
N ASP A 8 -7.54 18.52 1.24
CA ASP A 8 -7.92 19.46 2.30
C ASP A 8 -9.45 19.54 2.40
N GLY A 9 -9.97 19.22 3.60
CA GLY A 9 -11.39 19.03 3.84
C GLY A 9 -12.15 20.29 4.18
N THR A 10 -12.95 20.80 3.23
CA THR A 10 -14.11 21.63 3.57
C THR A 10 -15.33 21.15 2.80
N LEU A 11 -16.22 20.45 3.52
CA LEU A 11 -17.55 20.05 3.02
C LEU A 11 -18.46 21.26 2.87
N LYS A 12 -18.98 21.49 1.67
CA LYS A 12 -20.25 22.19 1.43
C LYS A 12 -21.18 21.23 0.72
N GLU A 13 -22.29 20.93 1.39
CA GLU A 13 -23.47 20.25 0.80
C GLU A 13 -24.05 21.08 -0.33
N SER A 14 -24.33 20.45 -1.49
CA SER A 14 -25.57 20.64 -2.22
C SER A 14 -25.66 19.73 -3.47
N ASP A 15 -26.73 19.05 -3.50
CA ASP A 15 -27.60 18.72 -4.66
C ASP A 15 -27.25 17.58 -5.61
N SER A 16 -28.22 16.71 -5.71
CA SER A 16 -28.32 15.50 -6.54
C SER A 16 -28.50 15.83 -8.03
N GLY A 17 -27.76 15.15 -8.90
CA GLY A 17 -28.19 14.97 -10.27
C GLY A 17 -27.13 15.00 -11.36
N LYS A 18 -26.88 13.84 -11.95
CA LYS A 18 -26.21 13.59 -13.24
C LYS A 18 -24.68 13.73 -13.30
N LEU A 19 -24.01 12.65 -12.98
CA LEU A 19 -22.59 12.43 -13.29
C LEU A 19 -22.41 12.13 -14.79
N GLN A 20 -21.85 13.07 -15.54
CA GLN A 20 -21.37 12.88 -16.90
C GLN A 20 -19.82 12.94 -16.91
N ALA A 21 -19.22 12.35 -17.94
CA ALA A 21 -17.80 12.15 -18.15
C ALA A 21 -16.85 13.39 -18.01
N GLY A 22 -17.39 14.55 -17.63
CA GLY A 22 -16.63 15.80 -17.35
C GLY A 22 -16.01 15.86 -15.94
N GLU A 23 -16.56 15.13 -14.96
CA GLU A 23 -16.14 15.23 -13.56
C GLU A 23 -14.83 14.48 -13.24
N ALA A 24 -14.45 13.51 -14.06
CA ALA A 24 -13.15 12.85 -13.94
C ALA A 24 -11.97 13.82 -14.16
N LYS A 25 -12.17 14.93 -14.86
CA LYS A 25 -11.14 15.97 -15.07
C LYS A 25 -11.02 16.94 -13.89
N GLN A 26 -12.07 17.17 -13.13
CA GLN A 26 -12.11 18.19 -12.08
C GLN A 26 -11.52 17.67 -10.73
N SER A 27 -11.52 16.35 -10.51
CA SER A 27 -10.94 15.75 -9.29
C SER A 27 -9.40 15.74 -9.29
N PHE A 28 -8.75 16.06 -10.42
CA PHE A 28 -7.29 16.13 -10.52
C PHE A 28 -6.70 17.47 -10.04
N GLU A 29 -7.50 18.51 -9.88
CA GLU A 29 -7.00 19.86 -9.60
C GLU A 29 -6.90 20.23 -8.10
N THR A 30 -7.47 19.45 -7.18
CA THR A 30 -7.58 19.85 -5.76
C THR A 30 -6.73 19.09 -4.77
N ALA A 31 -5.85 18.22 -5.20
CA ALA A 31 -5.03 17.45 -4.28
C ALA A 31 -3.56 17.90 -4.34
N GLY A 32 -3.15 18.73 -3.42
CA GLY A 32 -1.81 18.99 -2.86
C GLY A 32 -0.53 18.86 -3.71
N ILE A 33 -0.62 18.87 -5.03
CA ILE A 33 0.55 19.04 -5.90
C ILE A 33 0.88 20.53 -5.88
N ALA A 34 2.13 20.87 -5.54
CA ALA A 34 2.63 22.22 -5.76
C ALA A 34 2.20 22.68 -7.16
N PRO A 35 1.68 23.92 -7.34
CA PRO A 35 1.03 24.34 -8.57
C PRO A 35 1.87 23.90 -9.77
N MET A 36 1.27 23.18 -10.70
CA MET A 36 1.93 22.55 -11.87
C MET A 36 2.70 23.58 -12.72
N GLU A 37 2.41 24.88 -12.52
CA GLU A 37 3.11 26.02 -13.12
C GLU A 37 4.59 26.15 -12.70
N ARG A 38 4.98 25.64 -11.52
CA ARG A 38 6.37 25.67 -11.04
C ARG A 38 7.16 24.38 -11.35
N ALA A 39 6.50 23.35 -11.87
CA ALA A 39 7.17 22.11 -12.23
C ALA A 39 8.05 22.29 -13.48
N SER A 40 9.22 21.64 -13.51
CA SER A 40 10.11 21.64 -14.67
C SER A 40 9.39 21.07 -15.91
N ARG A 41 9.84 21.46 -17.11
CA ARG A 41 9.29 20.91 -18.38
C ARG A 41 9.39 19.37 -18.41
N VAL A 42 10.46 18.81 -17.87
CA VAL A 42 10.69 17.37 -17.77
C VAL A 42 9.66 16.73 -16.82
N THR A 43 9.42 17.33 -15.65
CA THR A 43 8.43 16.83 -14.69
C THR A 43 7.02 16.84 -15.30
N ARG A 44 6.65 17.94 -15.99
CA ARG A 44 5.34 18.03 -16.66
C ARG A 44 5.17 16.98 -17.76
N PHE A 45 6.20 16.76 -18.56
CA PHE A 45 6.19 15.73 -19.60
C PHE A 45 6.03 14.31 -18.99
N PHE A 46 6.76 14.02 -17.92
CA PHE A 46 6.65 12.75 -17.21
C PHE A 46 5.24 12.57 -16.62
N MET A 47 4.68 13.58 -15.96
CA MET A 47 3.31 13.53 -15.44
C MET A 47 2.26 13.32 -16.54
N SER A 48 2.47 13.90 -17.74
CA SER A 48 1.59 13.66 -18.89
C SER A 48 1.62 12.21 -19.35
N ILE A 49 2.80 11.57 -19.34
CA ILE A 49 2.93 10.12 -19.65
C ILE A 49 2.18 9.29 -18.61
N VAL A 50 2.36 9.59 -17.33
CA VAL A 50 1.67 8.89 -16.24
C VAL A 50 0.15 9.04 -16.37
N SER A 51 -0.35 10.25 -16.58
CA SER A 51 -1.78 10.51 -16.75
C SER A 51 -2.36 9.82 -18.00
N TRP A 52 -1.62 9.80 -19.10
CA TRP A 52 -2.01 9.06 -20.30
C TRP A 52 -2.11 7.55 -20.02
N ALA A 53 -1.12 6.98 -19.31
CA ALA A 53 -1.12 5.58 -18.94
C ALA A 53 -2.25 5.24 -17.96
N GLU A 54 -2.57 6.13 -17.03
CA GLU A 54 -3.75 5.99 -16.15
C GLU A 54 -5.04 5.92 -16.98
N GLY A 55 -5.19 6.78 -17.99
CA GLY A 55 -6.32 6.72 -18.93
C GLY A 55 -6.41 5.39 -19.67
N LEU A 56 -5.28 4.83 -20.08
CA LEU A 56 -5.24 3.49 -20.68
C LEU A 56 -5.64 2.41 -19.69
N ASN A 57 -5.14 2.44 -18.45
CA ASN A 57 -5.49 1.46 -17.43
C ASN A 57 -7.00 1.45 -17.14
N LEU A 58 -7.62 2.63 -17.06
CA LEU A 58 -9.08 2.75 -16.88
C LEU A 58 -9.83 2.17 -18.07
N LYS A 59 -9.45 2.52 -19.31
CA LYS A 59 -10.13 2.10 -20.53
C LYS A 59 -10.02 0.59 -20.78
N TYR A 60 -8.87 0.00 -20.48
CA TYR A 60 -8.56 -1.39 -20.78
C TYR A 60 -8.54 -2.30 -19.54
N ALA A 61 -9.09 -1.87 -18.42
CA ALA A 61 -9.20 -2.68 -17.22
C ALA A 61 -9.93 -4.00 -17.51
N LYS A 62 -9.36 -5.13 -17.11
CA LYS A 62 -9.89 -6.46 -17.40
C LYS A 62 -11.17 -6.74 -16.60
N PHE A 63 -11.25 -6.21 -15.39
CA PHE A 63 -12.33 -6.45 -14.44
C PHE A 63 -13.09 -5.16 -14.05
N GLY A 64 -13.04 -4.14 -14.93
CA GLY A 64 -13.60 -2.82 -14.62
C GLY A 64 -12.78 -2.04 -13.61
N ASN A 65 -13.38 -0.99 -13.04
CA ASN A 65 -12.74 -0.07 -12.11
C ASN A 65 -13.62 0.19 -10.88
N PRO A 66 -14.09 -0.83 -10.15
CA PRO A 66 -14.77 -0.58 -8.89
C PRO A 66 -13.77 -0.12 -7.83
N PRO A 67 -14.18 0.69 -6.83
CA PRO A 67 -13.29 1.06 -5.72
C PRO A 67 -12.91 -0.15 -4.87
N VAL A 68 -13.82 -1.10 -4.67
CA VAL A 68 -13.59 -2.36 -3.95
C VAL A 68 -14.00 -3.52 -4.85
N TYR A 69 -13.18 -4.54 -4.93
CA TYR A 69 -13.41 -5.72 -5.76
C TYR A 69 -13.99 -6.86 -4.94
N ASP A 70 -14.90 -7.62 -5.55
CA ASP A 70 -15.30 -8.92 -5.03
C ASP A 70 -14.10 -9.89 -5.11
N ASN A 71 -13.84 -10.64 -4.04
CA ASN A 71 -12.75 -11.61 -3.96
C ASN A 71 -12.88 -12.72 -5.02
N ALA A 72 -14.09 -13.05 -5.47
CA ALA A 72 -14.33 -13.98 -6.59
C ALA A 72 -13.66 -13.52 -7.90
N THR A 73 -13.40 -12.21 -8.06
CA THR A 73 -12.65 -11.66 -9.19
C THR A 73 -11.20 -12.16 -9.23
N PHE A 74 -10.64 -12.47 -8.06
CA PHE A 74 -9.25 -12.90 -7.87
C PHE A 74 -9.20 -14.23 -7.09
N PRO A 75 -9.54 -15.38 -7.72
CA PRO A 75 -9.65 -16.67 -7.02
C PRO A 75 -8.40 -17.10 -6.25
N TRP A 76 -7.22 -16.62 -6.69
CA TRP A 76 -5.96 -16.89 -6.01
C TRP A 76 -5.89 -16.28 -4.59
N SER A 77 -6.72 -15.28 -4.27
CA SER A 77 -6.76 -14.69 -2.92
C SER A 77 -7.15 -15.71 -1.86
N SER A 78 -7.97 -16.72 -2.22
CA SER A 78 -8.34 -17.80 -1.32
C SER A 78 -7.14 -18.64 -0.85
N GLU A 79 -6.08 -18.75 -1.65
CA GLU A 79 -4.86 -19.48 -1.25
C GLU A 79 -4.08 -18.69 -0.19
N ILE A 80 -4.12 -17.36 -0.25
CA ILE A 80 -3.53 -16.52 0.80
C ILE A 80 -4.34 -16.62 2.09
N GLU A 81 -5.68 -16.61 1.99
CA GLU A 81 -6.56 -16.82 3.16
C GLU A 81 -6.30 -18.17 3.84
N LYS A 82 -6.13 -19.25 3.07
CA LYS A 82 -5.79 -20.58 3.60
C LYS A 82 -4.43 -20.61 4.31
N ALA A 83 -3.47 -19.83 3.83
CA ALA A 83 -2.14 -19.73 4.42
C ALA A 83 -2.11 -18.87 5.71
N TRP A 84 -3.20 -18.17 6.03
CA TRP A 84 -3.27 -17.24 7.17
C TRP A 84 -2.74 -17.80 8.49
N PRO A 85 -3.02 -19.04 8.91
CA PRO A 85 -2.53 -19.54 10.21
C PRO A 85 -1.00 -19.58 10.29
N GLU A 86 -0.33 -19.96 9.20
CA GLU A 86 1.13 -20.03 9.15
C GLU A 86 1.75 -18.63 9.03
N ILE A 87 1.13 -17.74 8.23
CA ILE A 87 1.52 -16.33 8.14
C ILE A 87 1.38 -15.66 9.51
N ARG A 88 0.32 -15.95 10.25
CA ARG A 88 0.08 -15.40 11.58
C ARG A 88 1.15 -15.82 12.59
N LYS A 89 1.58 -17.07 12.58
CA LYS A 89 2.68 -17.55 13.45
C LYS A 89 3.98 -16.79 13.19
N GLU A 90 4.32 -16.55 11.91
CA GLU A 90 5.50 -15.79 11.54
C GLU A 90 5.39 -14.32 11.97
N LEU A 91 4.21 -13.71 11.76
CA LEU A 91 3.93 -12.36 12.24
C LEU A 91 4.11 -12.24 13.76
N ASP A 92 3.59 -13.22 14.54
CA ASP A 92 3.72 -13.19 15.99
C ASP A 92 5.20 -13.16 16.43
N HIS A 93 6.11 -13.86 15.70
CA HIS A 93 7.55 -13.76 15.94
C HIS A 93 8.12 -12.40 15.57
N VAL A 94 7.68 -11.79 14.46
CA VAL A 94 8.10 -10.45 14.07
C VAL A 94 7.69 -9.43 15.12
N LEU A 95 6.49 -9.56 15.69
CA LEU A 95 5.96 -8.65 16.70
C LEU A 95 6.66 -8.72 18.06
N LEU A 96 7.43 -9.77 18.35
CA LEU A 96 8.31 -9.79 19.54
C LEU A 96 9.30 -8.63 19.55
N ARG A 97 9.62 -8.09 18.37
CA ARG A 97 10.51 -6.95 18.18
C ARG A 97 9.79 -5.74 17.57
N GLN A 98 8.49 -5.60 17.81
CA GLN A 98 7.66 -4.53 17.21
C GLN A 98 8.21 -3.13 17.44
N SER A 99 8.82 -2.85 18.61
CA SER A 99 9.42 -1.55 18.93
C SER A 99 10.58 -1.17 18.00
N GLU A 100 11.29 -2.15 17.43
CA GLU A 100 12.45 -1.98 16.56
C GLU A 100 12.07 -1.88 15.07
N LEU A 101 10.80 -2.16 14.73
CA LEU A 101 10.32 -2.04 13.36
C LEU A 101 10.29 -0.56 12.93
N PRO A 102 10.65 -0.27 11.65
CA PRO A 102 10.67 1.09 11.16
C PRO A 102 9.26 1.64 11.00
N ALA A 103 9.09 2.92 11.25
CA ALA A 103 7.91 3.61 10.77
C ALA A 103 7.96 3.73 9.24
N PHE A 104 6.81 3.66 8.57
CA PHE A 104 6.80 3.66 7.11
C PHE A 104 7.44 4.92 6.52
N GLN A 105 7.24 6.08 7.13
CA GLN A 105 7.88 7.33 6.70
C GLN A 105 9.41 7.34 6.88
N ASP A 106 9.99 6.44 7.67
CA ASP A 106 11.44 6.28 7.78
C ASP A 106 12.00 5.47 6.60
N ILE A 107 11.15 4.69 5.93
CA ILE A 107 11.47 3.94 4.70
C ILE A 107 11.13 4.77 3.47
N SER A 108 9.89 5.25 3.35
CA SER A 108 9.41 6.02 2.20
C SER A 108 9.10 7.46 2.64
N THR A 109 9.86 8.43 2.15
CA THR A 109 9.73 9.83 2.57
C THR A 109 8.43 10.48 2.08
N ASP A 110 7.82 9.99 1.00
CA ASP A 110 6.52 10.49 0.50
C ASP A 110 5.38 10.24 1.49
N VAL A 111 5.50 9.18 2.30
CA VAL A 111 4.52 8.86 3.34
C VAL A 111 4.47 9.93 4.43
N LYS A 112 5.50 10.79 4.55
CA LYS A 112 5.51 11.93 5.49
C LYS A 112 4.37 12.93 5.26
N THR A 113 3.79 12.93 4.07
CA THR A 113 2.63 13.80 3.77
C THR A 113 1.35 13.35 4.45
N ILE A 114 1.24 12.04 4.79
CA ILE A 114 0.06 11.44 5.40
C ILE A 114 0.31 10.82 6.77
N SER A 115 1.58 10.68 7.18
CA SER A 115 1.96 10.10 8.47
C SER A 115 3.22 10.77 8.98
N THR A 116 3.09 11.54 10.07
CA THR A 116 4.20 12.22 10.76
C THR A 116 4.56 11.58 12.09
N ASP A 117 3.64 10.80 12.67
CA ASP A 117 3.88 10.00 13.87
C ASP A 117 4.56 8.65 13.51
N LYS A 118 5.04 7.92 14.51
CA LYS A 118 5.68 6.61 14.31
C LYS A 118 4.72 5.42 14.49
N ASN A 119 3.42 5.68 14.45
CA ASN A 119 2.38 4.70 14.76
C ASN A 119 1.98 3.83 13.55
N TRP A 120 2.59 4.05 12.39
CA TRP A 120 2.49 3.17 11.24
C TRP A 120 3.83 2.47 11.00
N LYS A 121 3.95 1.24 11.49
CA LYS A 121 5.15 0.41 11.33
C LYS A 121 5.02 -0.59 10.20
N THR A 122 6.15 -1.00 9.66
CA THR A 122 6.19 -1.91 8.50
C THR A 122 7.27 -2.97 8.63
N PHE A 123 7.00 -4.14 8.03
CA PHE A 123 7.99 -5.21 7.84
C PHE A 123 7.85 -5.72 6.41
N PHE A 124 8.74 -5.26 5.52
CA PHE A 124 8.71 -5.58 4.10
C PHE A 124 9.31 -6.95 3.79
N LEU A 125 8.64 -7.74 2.95
CA LEU A 125 9.22 -8.93 2.29
C LEU A 125 9.69 -8.58 0.87
N ILE A 126 8.91 -7.73 0.18
CA ILE A 126 9.25 -7.21 -1.14
C ILE A 126 8.67 -5.79 -1.27
N GLY A 127 9.44 -4.87 -1.82
CA GLY A 127 9.02 -3.50 -2.11
C GLY A 127 9.36 -3.13 -3.55
N PHE A 128 8.37 -2.72 -4.34
CA PHE A 128 8.51 -2.37 -5.76
C PHE A 128 9.24 -3.44 -6.62
N GLY A 129 9.07 -4.72 -6.26
CA GLY A 129 9.73 -5.84 -6.93
C GLY A 129 11.13 -6.17 -6.42
N VAL A 130 11.67 -5.44 -5.45
CA VAL A 130 12.97 -5.73 -4.80
C VAL A 130 12.74 -6.46 -3.48
N LYS A 131 13.35 -7.62 -3.34
CA LYS A 131 13.19 -8.51 -2.18
C LYS A 131 14.04 -8.04 -0.99
N SER A 132 13.51 -8.27 0.22
CA SER A 132 14.23 -8.23 1.49
C SER A 132 14.58 -9.67 1.87
N GLU A 133 15.81 -10.10 1.55
CA GLU A 133 16.19 -11.51 1.68
C GLU A 133 16.14 -11.98 3.15
N GLN A 134 16.57 -11.14 4.09
CA GLN A 134 16.57 -11.47 5.51
C GLN A 134 15.13 -11.61 6.06
N ASN A 135 14.24 -10.68 5.68
CA ASN A 135 12.85 -10.75 6.10
C ASN A 135 12.12 -11.94 5.48
N ILE A 136 12.48 -12.32 4.25
CA ILE A 136 11.96 -13.53 3.59
C ILE A 136 12.43 -14.79 4.34
N LEU A 137 13.69 -14.83 4.75
CA LEU A 137 14.21 -15.95 5.57
C LEU A 137 13.53 -16.03 6.94
N ALA A 138 13.14 -14.89 7.51
CA ALA A 138 12.39 -14.83 8.77
C ALA A 138 10.92 -15.25 8.63
N CYS A 139 10.34 -15.08 7.41
CA CYS A 139 8.92 -15.35 7.14
C CYS A 139 8.74 -16.22 5.87
N PRO A 140 9.27 -17.46 5.84
CA PRO A 140 9.28 -18.29 4.63
C PRO A 140 7.88 -18.74 4.18
N ASN A 141 6.94 -18.99 5.11
CA ASN A 141 5.58 -19.36 4.75
C ASN A 141 4.80 -18.18 4.18
N THR A 142 4.99 -16.99 4.76
CA THR A 142 4.43 -15.75 4.21
C THR A 142 4.93 -15.52 2.79
N TRP A 143 6.25 -15.66 2.58
CA TRP A 143 6.83 -15.55 1.25
C TRP A 143 6.30 -16.60 0.28
N ALA A 144 6.22 -17.87 0.71
CA ALA A 144 5.67 -18.96 -0.10
C ALA A 144 4.22 -18.72 -0.54
N ALA A 145 3.43 -18.02 0.27
CA ALA A 145 2.08 -17.60 -0.07
C ALA A 145 2.08 -16.43 -1.06
N VAL A 146 2.71 -15.31 -0.72
CA VAL A 146 2.59 -14.06 -1.50
C VAL A 146 3.28 -14.12 -2.86
N GLN A 147 4.38 -14.88 -3.02
CA GLN A 147 5.07 -15.02 -4.31
C GLN A 147 4.21 -15.67 -5.41
N LYS A 148 3.11 -16.34 -5.05
CA LYS A 148 2.13 -16.92 -5.99
C LYS A 148 1.18 -15.88 -6.56
N ILE A 149 1.14 -14.66 -5.99
CA ILE A 149 0.28 -13.58 -6.46
C ILE A 149 0.78 -13.10 -7.83
N PRO A 150 -0.07 -13.10 -8.85
CA PRO A 150 0.34 -12.68 -10.18
C PRO A 150 0.83 -11.22 -10.20
N ASN A 151 2.02 -11.01 -10.74
CA ASN A 151 2.64 -9.68 -10.87
C ASN A 151 2.75 -8.91 -9.54
N LEU A 152 3.08 -9.61 -8.46
CA LEU A 152 3.37 -9.04 -7.15
C LEU A 152 4.41 -7.90 -7.27
N LYS A 153 4.17 -6.79 -6.58
CA LYS A 153 5.09 -5.63 -6.51
C LYS A 153 5.54 -5.33 -5.10
N THR A 154 4.62 -5.36 -4.15
CA THR A 154 4.90 -5.09 -2.73
C THR A 154 4.19 -6.11 -1.86
N ALA A 155 4.85 -6.60 -0.83
CA ALA A 155 4.23 -7.35 0.27
C ALA A 155 4.94 -7.00 1.57
N MET A 156 4.15 -6.63 2.59
CA MET A 156 4.63 -6.27 3.91
C MET A 156 3.58 -6.52 4.99
N PHE A 157 4.00 -6.67 6.22
CA PHE A 157 3.10 -6.46 7.34
C PHE A 157 2.97 -4.96 7.59
N SER A 158 1.74 -4.46 7.56
CA SER A 158 1.38 -3.07 7.84
C SER A 158 0.70 -3.00 9.20
N ILE A 159 1.36 -2.34 10.14
CA ILE A 159 1.03 -2.35 11.56
C ILE A 159 0.58 -0.96 11.97
N PHE A 160 -0.68 -0.82 12.36
CA PHE A 160 -1.23 0.40 12.96
C PHE A 160 -1.29 0.26 14.46
N GLU A 161 -0.51 1.09 15.13
CA GLU A 161 -0.59 1.23 16.58
C GLU A 161 -1.95 1.85 17.00
N PRO A 162 -2.34 1.76 18.29
CA PRO A 162 -3.52 2.41 18.82
C PRO A 162 -3.61 3.90 18.43
N GLY A 163 -4.79 4.35 18.04
CA GLY A 163 -5.06 5.74 17.67
C GLY A 163 -4.53 6.17 16.30
N LYS A 164 -3.92 5.27 15.50
CA LYS A 164 -3.41 5.64 14.19
C LYS A 164 -4.52 5.97 13.23
N HIS A 165 -4.40 7.13 12.57
CA HIS A 165 -5.24 7.55 11.45
C HIS A 165 -4.36 7.98 10.27
N LEU A 166 -4.66 7.46 9.10
CA LEU A 166 -4.16 7.95 7.81
C LEU A 166 -5.26 8.81 7.19
N PRO A 167 -5.01 10.12 6.96
CA PRO A 167 -6.01 11.02 6.40
C PRO A 167 -6.37 10.65 4.96
N PRO A 168 -7.44 11.22 4.39
CA PRO A 168 -7.80 11.00 2.99
C PRO A 168 -6.62 11.25 2.06
N HIS A 169 -6.32 10.26 1.24
CA HIS A 169 -5.23 10.29 0.26
C HIS A 169 -5.52 9.32 -0.88
N ARG A 170 -4.72 9.37 -1.93
CA ARG A 170 -4.75 8.39 -3.02
C ARG A 170 -3.35 7.85 -3.31
N GLY A 171 -3.29 6.66 -3.86
CA GLY A 171 -2.06 6.10 -4.40
C GLY A 171 -1.55 6.93 -5.59
N PRO A 172 -0.24 6.92 -5.84
CA PRO A 172 0.39 7.79 -6.85
C PRO A 172 0.07 7.40 -8.29
N TYR A 173 -0.43 6.16 -8.51
CA TYR A 173 -0.64 5.62 -9.85
C TYR A 173 -1.67 4.48 -9.85
N ASN A 174 -2.60 4.48 -10.80
CA ASN A 174 -3.67 3.50 -10.90
C ASN A 174 -3.28 2.18 -11.59
N GLY A 175 -1.99 1.92 -11.75
CA GLY A 175 -1.47 0.70 -12.37
C GLY A 175 -1.36 -0.51 -11.45
N VAL A 176 -1.70 -0.35 -10.18
CA VAL A 176 -1.73 -1.42 -9.17
C VAL A 176 -3.11 -1.55 -8.54
N LEU A 177 -3.37 -2.70 -7.96
CA LEU A 177 -4.46 -2.93 -7.01
C LEU A 177 -3.84 -3.35 -5.68
N ARG A 178 -4.54 -3.05 -4.59
CA ARG A 178 -4.13 -3.37 -3.23
C ARG A 178 -4.99 -4.45 -2.64
N LEU A 179 -4.33 -5.44 -2.02
CA LEU A 179 -4.96 -6.46 -1.21
C LEU A 179 -4.49 -6.30 0.22
N HIS A 180 -5.42 -6.28 1.15
CA HIS A 180 -5.18 -6.45 2.59
C HIS A 180 -5.76 -7.78 3.05
N VAL A 181 -4.97 -8.57 3.81
CA VAL A 181 -5.50 -9.68 4.59
C VAL A 181 -5.43 -9.32 6.06
N GLY A 182 -6.54 -9.38 6.77
CA GLY A 182 -6.57 -9.13 8.22
C GLY A 182 -5.72 -10.15 8.95
N MET A 183 -4.66 -9.69 9.64
CA MET A 183 -3.78 -10.55 10.44
C MET A 183 -4.11 -10.45 11.93
N ILE A 184 -4.25 -9.22 12.43
CA ILE A 184 -4.72 -8.88 13.78
C ILE A 184 -5.79 -7.81 13.62
N VAL A 185 -7.02 -8.15 13.93
CA VAL A 185 -8.18 -7.26 13.84
C VAL A 185 -8.87 -7.25 15.22
N PRO A 186 -8.52 -6.30 16.09
CA PRO A 186 -8.92 -6.34 17.48
C PRO A 186 -10.43 -6.20 17.73
N GLU A 187 -11.15 -5.55 16.82
CA GLU A 187 -12.60 -5.42 16.88
C GLU A 187 -13.23 -5.24 15.50
N GLN A 188 -14.52 -5.55 15.40
CA GLN A 188 -15.35 -5.36 14.21
C GLN A 188 -16.30 -4.18 14.46
N SER A 189 -15.81 -2.96 14.27
CA SER A 189 -16.58 -1.74 14.51
C SER A 189 -16.09 -0.59 13.64
N ASP A 190 -16.87 0.49 13.58
CA ASP A 190 -16.52 1.72 12.89
C ASP A 190 -15.30 2.46 13.49
N ARG A 191 -14.80 2.00 14.65
CA ARG A 191 -13.53 2.47 15.22
C ARG A 191 -12.30 1.91 14.50
N LEU A 192 -12.49 0.86 13.69
CA LEU A 192 -11.42 0.18 12.96
C LEU A 192 -11.86 -0.13 11.55
N ALA A 193 -11.56 0.75 10.59
CA ALA A 193 -12.02 0.61 9.22
C ALA A 193 -11.09 1.29 8.20
N ILE A 194 -11.39 1.06 6.94
CA ILE A 194 -10.88 1.77 5.79
C ILE A 194 -12.07 2.27 4.96
N ARG A 195 -12.06 3.53 4.59
CA ARG A 195 -12.96 4.08 3.57
C ARG A 195 -12.23 4.08 2.22
N VAL A 196 -12.84 3.53 1.19
CA VAL A 196 -12.36 3.60 -0.19
C VAL A 196 -13.45 4.27 -1.01
N LYS A 197 -13.20 5.48 -1.49
CA LYS A 197 -14.20 6.37 -2.11
C LYS A 197 -15.34 6.61 -1.11
N ASP A 198 -16.53 6.08 -1.39
CA ASP A 198 -17.77 6.17 -0.61
C ASP A 198 -18.10 4.89 0.18
N GLN A 199 -17.22 3.87 0.14
CA GLN A 199 -17.43 2.58 0.77
C GLN A 199 -16.58 2.43 2.04
N ILE A 200 -17.23 2.23 3.19
CA ILE A 200 -16.57 1.85 4.43
C ILE A 200 -16.42 0.33 4.45
N CYS A 201 -15.20 -0.15 4.63
CA CYS A 201 -14.84 -1.56 4.66
C CYS A 201 -14.18 -1.92 5.98
N HIS A 202 -14.52 -3.09 6.52
CA HIS A 202 -13.93 -3.63 7.73
C HIS A 202 -13.02 -4.82 7.39
N TRP A 203 -11.87 -4.89 8.05
CA TRP A 203 -11.02 -6.07 7.95
C TRP A 203 -11.58 -7.21 8.81
N HIS A 204 -11.38 -8.43 8.33
CA HIS A 204 -11.66 -9.65 9.08
C HIS A 204 -10.39 -10.51 9.10
N GLU A 205 -10.10 -11.15 10.23
CA GLU A 205 -8.93 -12.03 10.32
C GLU A 205 -9.02 -13.18 9.31
N GLY A 206 -7.93 -13.40 8.58
CA GLY A 206 -7.84 -14.41 7.53
C GLY A 206 -8.63 -14.12 6.27
N LYS A 207 -9.22 -12.91 6.12
CA LYS A 207 -10.00 -12.52 4.94
C LYS A 207 -9.31 -11.43 4.14
N ALA A 208 -9.38 -11.59 2.82
CA ALA A 208 -8.89 -10.64 1.85
C ALA A 208 -9.89 -9.49 1.65
N LEU A 209 -9.35 -8.28 1.52
CA LEU A 209 -10.03 -7.08 1.05
C LEU A 209 -9.21 -6.53 -0.12
N ILE A 210 -9.78 -6.49 -1.32
CA ILE A 210 -9.08 -6.03 -2.53
C ILE A 210 -9.73 -4.73 -3.01
N PHE A 211 -8.92 -3.69 -3.20
CA PHE A 211 -9.39 -2.38 -3.61
C PHE A 211 -8.41 -1.66 -4.53
N ASP A 212 -8.90 -0.65 -5.22
CA ASP A 212 -8.10 0.24 -6.06
C ASP A 212 -7.68 1.46 -5.24
N ASP A 213 -6.40 1.53 -4.85
CA ASP A 213 -5.85 2.59 -4.03
C ASP A 213 -5.71 3.93 -4.77
N ALA A 214 -5.95 3.95 -6.08
CA ALA A 214 -6.04 5.18 -6.84
C ALA A 214 -7.34 5.97 -6.57
N TYR A 215 -8.36 5.35 -5.97
CA TYR A 215 -9.45 6.10 -5.36
C TYR A 215 -8.99 6.76 -4.06
N GLU A 216 -9.57 7.91 -3.73
CA GLU A 216 -9.35 8.50 -2.42
C GLU A 216 -9.77 7.50 -1.34
N HIS A 217 -8.87 7.27 -0.42
CA HIS A 217 -9.10 6.37 0.70
C HIS A 217 -8.44 6.91 1.97
N GLU A 218 -8.98 6.50 3.11
CA GLU A 218 -8.45 6.77 4.44
C GLU A 218 -8.61 5.54 5.32
N ALA A 219 -7.74 5.37 6.31
CA ALA A 219 -7.76 4.20 7.18
C ALA A 219 -7.45 4.60 8.62
N TRP A 220 -8.18 4.01 9.57
CA TRP A 220 -8.00 4.33 10.98
C TRP A 220 -8.07 3.11 11.89
N ASN A 221 -7.39 3.25 13.01
CA ASN A 221 -7.44 2.36 14.15
C ASN A 221 -7.66 3.21 15.42
N HIS A 222 -8.89 3.50 15.73
CA HIS A 222 -9.27 4.27 16.93
C HIS A 222 -9.49 3.36 18.14
N THR A 223 -8.99 2.12 18.10
CA THR A 223 -9.02 1.17 19.20
C THR A 223 -7.79 1.37 20.10
N ASP A 224 -7.76 0.69 21.24
CA ASP A 224 -6.64 0.64 22.18
C ASP A 224 -5.65 -0.51 21.91
N LYS A 225 -5.81 -1.22 20.78
CA LYS A 225 -4.98 -2.35 20.39
C LYS A 225 -4.38 -2.18 19.01
N THR A 226 -3.27 -2.85 18.76
CA THR A 226 -2.60 -2.85 17.46
C THR A 226 -3.44 -3.60 16.42
N ARG A 227 -3.57 -3.02 15.21
CA ARG A 227 -4.11 -3.69 14.02
C ARG A 227 -2.97 -4.04 13.06
N VAL A 228 -2.98 -5.26 12.51
CA VAL A 228 -2.04 -5.69 11.47
C VAL A 228 -2.78 -6.25 10.28
N VAL A 229 -2.37 -5.84 9.09
CA VAL A 229 -2.76 -6.48 7.83
C VAL A 229 -1.51 -6.93 7.08
N LEU A 230 -1.62 -8.04 6.36
CA LEU A 230 -0.73 -8.34 5.26
C LEU A 230 -1.14 -7.44 4.10
N PHE A 231 -0.30 -6.47 3.78
CA PHE A 231 -0.48 -5.47 2.75
C PHE A 231 0.24 -5.92 1.48
N VAL A 232 -0.45 -5.97 0.37
CA VAL A 232 0.09 -6.43 -0.91
C VAL A 232 -0.34 -5.50 -2.03
N ASP A 233 0.62 -5.05 -2.87
CA ASP A 233 0.32 -4.43 -4.15
C ASP A 233 0.68 -5.39 -5.29
N PHE A 234 -0.23 -5.51 -6.25
CA PHE A 234 -0.04 -6.29 -7.47
C PHE A 234 -0.49 -5.49 -8.70
N VAL A 235 0.09 -5.79 -9.86
CA VAL A 235 -0.24 -5.04 -11.08
C VAL A 235 -1.71 -5.21 -11.44
N LYS A 236 -2.40 -4.09 -11.68
CA LYS A 236 -3.80 -4.07 -12.12
C LYS A 236 -3.95 -4.82 -13.44
N PRO A 237 -4.80 -5.85 -13.53
CA PRO A 237 -5.00 -6.60 -14.75
C PRO A 237 -5.67 -5.76 -15.83
N THR A 238 -4.97 -5.54 -16.93
CA THR A 238 -5.45 -4.78 -18.09
C THR A 238 -5.27 -5.59 -19.38
N ARG A 239 -5.96 -5.17 -20.46
CA ARG A 239 -5.79 -5.74 -21.81
C ARG A 239 -4.75 -4.94 -22.58
N PHE A 240 -4.26 -5.47 -23.71
CA PHE A 240 -3.40 -4.73 -24.61
C PHE A 240 -4.15 -3.47 -25.16
N PRO A 241 -3.46 -2.32 -25.29
CA PRO A 241 -2.02 -2.08 -25.06
C PRO A 241 -1.69 -1.67 -23.60
N ALA A 242 -2.67 -1.45 -22.74
CA ALA A 242 -2.46 -0.94 -21.40
C ALA A 242 -1.58 -1.87 -20.54
N ASN A 243 -1.72 -3.18 -20.66
CA ASN A 243 -0.88 -4.14 -19.93
C ASN A 243 0.62 -3.98 -20.23
N PHE A 244 0.98 -3.72 -21.48
CA PHE A 244 2.38 -3.49 -21.87
C PHE A 244 2.90 -2.15 -21.33
N VAL A 245 2.11 -1.08 -21.46
CA VAL A 245 2.47 0.25 -20.94
C VAL A 245 2.62 0.20 -19.42
N ASN A 246 1.65 -0.39 -18.73
CA ASN A 246 1.66 -0.52 -17.28
C ASN A 246 2.86 -1.35 -16.79
N TRP A 247 3.11 -2.51 -17.42
CA TRP A 247 4.29 -3.32 -17.12
C TRP A 247 5.58 -2.52 -17.28
N SER A 248 5.73 -1.78 -18.39
CA SER A 248 6.91 -0.95 -18.64
C SER A 248 7.11 0.12 -17.57
N LEU A 249 6.07 0.89 -17.25
CA LEU A 249 6.14 1.93 -16.22
C LEU A 249 6.48 1.36 -14.84
N MET A 250 5.84 0.26 -14.45
CA MET A 250 6.08 -0.37 -13.15
C MET A 250 7.50 -0.93 -13.00
N ASN A 251 8.11 -1.40 -14.10
CA ASN A 251 9.49 -1.89 -14.05
C ASN A 251 10.52 -0.75 -14.15
N LEU A 252 10.19 0.34 -14.85
CA LEU A 252 11.05 1.53 -14.91
C LEU A 252 11.00 2.35 -13.62
N ALA A 253 9.91 2.29 -12.86
CA ALA A 253 9.74 3.04 -11.61
C ALA A 253 10.84 2.73 -10.59
N VAL A 254 11.37 1.51 -10.56
CA VAL A 254 12.49 1.08 -9.69
C VAL A 254 13.75 1.93 -9.87
N PHE A 255 13.93 2.54 -11.05
CA PHE A 255 15.08 3.40 -11.35
C PHE A 255 14.86 4.85 -10.91
N THR A 256 13.68 5.21 -10.44
CA THR A 256 13.43 6.58 -9.94
C THR A 256 14.18 6.81 -8.63
N PRO A 257 14.72 8.02 -8.41
CA PRO A 257 15.44 8.37 -7.18
C PRO A 257 14.62 8.08 -5.93
N PHE A 258 13.33 8.33 -5.98
CA PHE A 258 12.39 8.13 -4.89
C PHE A 258 12.32 6.65 -4.42
N ILE A 259 12.13 5.70 -5.35
CA ILE A 259 12.07 4.28 -4.98
C ILE A 259 13.44 3.79 -4.51
N ARG A 260 14.53 4.26 -5.12
CA ARG A 260 15.88 3.94 -4.68
C ARG A 260 16.15 4.39 -3.26
N GLU A 261 15.77 5.62 -2.90
CA GLU A 261 15.89 6.13 -1.53
C GLU A 261 15.17 5.20 -0.53
N GLY A 262 13.92 4.81 -0.83
CA GLY A 262 13.17 3.90 0.02
C GLY A 262 13.83 2.53 0.19
N LEU A 263 14.38 1.98 -0.90
CA LEU A 263 15.11 0.70 -0.87
C LEU A 263 16.41 0.80 -0.07
N ASP A 264 17.13 1.91 -0.18
CA ASP A 264 18.38 2.12 0.56
C ASP A 264 18.11 2.32 2.06
N ASN A 265 17.10 3.11 2.42
CA ASN A 265 16.64 3.26 3.80
C ASN A 265 16.24 1.91 4.42
N HIS A 266 15.51 1.08 3.64
CA HIS A 266 15.12 -0.25 4.08
C HIS A 266 16.32 -1.16 4.33
N LYS A 267 17.31 -1.20 3.41
CA LYS A 267 18.54 -1.99 3.56
C LYS A 267 19.35 -1.58 4.78
N GLU A 268 19.46 -0.28 5.05
CA GLU A 268 20.16 0.21 6.25
C GLU A 268 19.45 -0.20 7.53
N TRP A 269 18.10 -0.13 7.56
CA TRP A 269 17.33 -0.61 8.69
C TRP A 269 17.50 -2.13 8.85
N GLU A 270 17.35 -2.92 7.79
CA GLU A 270 17.45 -4.38 7.79
C GLU A 270 18.82 -4.82 8.38
N LYS A 271 19.90 -4.20 7.91
CA LYS A 271 21.25 -4.48 8.41
C LYS A 271 21.38 -4.26 9.92
N ARG A 272 20.85 -3.15 10.43
CA ARG A 272 20.88 -2.84 11.88
C ARG A 272 20.03 -3.82 12.67
N PHE A 273 18.81 -4.07 12.21
CA PHE A 273 17.84 -4.94 12.87
C PHE A 273 18.38 -6.36 13.07
N TYR A 274 19.00 -6.95 12.05
CA TYR A 274 19.56 -8.30 12.16
C TYR A 274 20.90 -8.35 12.88
N ALA A 275 21.74 -7.33 12.79
CA ALA A 275 22.98 -7.25 13.58
C ALA A 275 22.73 -7.19 15.09
N GLU A 276 21.69 -6.49 15.53
CA GLU A 276 21.28 -6.45 16.94
C GLU A 276 20.73 -7.81 17.41
N ALA A 277 19.92 -8.47 16.58
CA ALA A 277 19.41 -9.82 16.87
C ALA A 277 20.55 -10.83 17.06
N GLU A 278 21.61 -10.75 16.26
CA GLU A 278 22.77 -11.62 16.36
C GLU A 278 23.57 -11.35 17.65
N LYS A 279 23.75 -10.09 18.02
CA LYS A 279 24.41 -9.72 19.28
C LYS A 279 23.67 -10.25 20.50
N LEU A 280 22.33 -10.13 20.51
CA LEU A 280 21.47 -10.64 21.60
C LEU A 280 21.56 -12.17 21.72
N ARG A 281 21.60 -12.88 20.59
CA ARG A 281 21.73 -14.35 20.55
C ARG A 281 23.10 -14.84 21.05
N ASN A 282 24.15 -14.06 20.83
CA ASN A 282 25.53 -14.42 21.15
C ASN A 282 25.97 -13.93 22.54
N GLN A 283 25.11 -13.30 23.34
CA GLN A 283 25.41 -12.94 24.73
C GLN A 283 25.34 -14.20 25.60
N PRO A 284 26.43 -14.67 26.23
CA PRO A 284 26.41 -15.80 27.15
C PRO A 284 25.66 -15.40 28.42
N GLY A 285 24.51 -15.97 28.68
CA GLY A 285 23.88 -15.96 29.99
C GLY A 285 22.74 -14.93 30.18
N ARG A 286 21.59 -15.29 29.70
CA ARG A 286 20.30 -14.99 30.34
C ARG A 286 19.40 -16.22 30.29
#